data_1e30176cae3b9630257cfb2338cd9e51
#
_entry.id   1e30176cae3b9630257cfb2338cd9e51
#
_cell.length_a   1.000
_cell.length_b   1.000
_cell.length_c   1.000
_cell.angle_alpha   90.00
_cell.angle_beta   90.00
_cell.angle_gamma   90.00
#
_symmetry.space_group_name_H-M   'P 1'
#
loop_
_entity.id
_entity.type
_entity.pdbx_description
1 polymer ?
#
loop_
_entity_poly.entity_id
_entity_poly.type
_entity_poly.pdbx_seq_one_letter_code
_entity_poly.pdbx_strand_id
1 'polypeptide(L)'
;MNQNIKLKFPLLGGGEANGINDAGIETFVGEEARNLARECGQNTLDASRDGGATILEFKFKEFDKCNCPGLTKMERVLNNCKNYWGTEKVIKFSNQALDLLTKKKIRTLCVSDEGTTGLIGQDEERDKNWYSLVKSGGVSTKSSGAAGSFGIGKFAPFAVSSFRTVYYSTVTSDNLKDCAFQGVVRLMTHHNSEGNDTQGTGYIGFYDDTSTCFKAIRERHKIPKEFRRNSRGTSLYIPGFILKENWEDELIKSILNNFWYSIYLSKIEFIVEDIEITKAKLPILLEKYITESQNDNAKVYFSAVISESSHVFDEKLETIGDCKLYLLFDDEFPKKVAMTRENGMIVEFFNFRGRKPFAGVFTCYNKKGNEILRKMEPPRHDRWEAGRNDDGKKMGEKVLKEIRDWINECRKRAEPELPSEKFDI
;
A
#
# COMPACT_ATOMS: atom_id res chain seq x y z
N MET A 1 -30.14 12.83 -10.38
CA MET A 1 -28.85 13.30 -9.81
C MET A 1 -29.03 13.48 -8.31
N ASN A 2 -28.16 12.86 -7.48
CA ASN A 2 -28.22 13.04 -6.02
C ASN A 2 -27.83 14.48 -5.67
N GLN A 3 -28.81 15.36 -5.46
CA GLN A 3 -28.62 16.79 -5.23
C GLN A 3 -27.83 17.16 -3.95
N ASN A 4 -27.45 16.19 -3.10
CA ASN A 4 -26.88 16.44 -1.78
C ASN A 4 -25.38 16.06 -1.64
N ILE A 5 -24.71 15.58 -2.69
CA ILE A 5 -23.26 15.30 -2.61
C ILE A 5 -22.50 16.59 -2.95
N LYS A 6 -21.77 17.11 -1.98
CA LYS A 6 -21.04 18.39 -2.09
C LYS A 6 -19.53 18.15 -1.94
N LEU A 7 -18.72 18.86 -2.74
CA LEU A 7 -17.31 19.12 -2.44
C LEU A 7 -17.21 20.38 -1.60
N LYS A 8 -16.62 20.28 -0.43
CA LYS A 8 -16.29 21.42 0.44
C LYS A 8 -14.96 21.22 1.14
N PHE A 9 -14.33 22.32 1.49
CA PHE A 9 -13.13 22.38 2.29
C PHE A 9 -13.47 23.04 3.63
N PRO A 10 -13.02 22.53 4.78
CA PRO A 10 -13.18 23.20 6.07
C PRO A 10 -12.50 24.58 6.05
N LEU A 11 -13.01 25.52 6.84
CA LEU A 11 -12.35 26.80 7.03
C LEU A 11 -11.01 26.61 7.75
N LEU A 12 -10.04 27.43 7.39
CA LEU A 12 -8.71 27.40 8.00
C LEU A 12 -8.75 27.94 9.45
N GLY A 13 -9.62 28.93 9.70
CA GLY A 13 -9.84 29.47 11.04
C GLY A 13 -8.61 30.09 11.70
N GLY A 14 -7.70 30.68 10.89
CA GLY A 14 -6.44 31.23 11.37
C GLY A 14 -5.31 30.21 11.65
N GLY A 15 -5.51 28.96 11.24
CA GLY A 15 -4.48 27.92 11.34
C GLY A 15 -3.40 28.01 10.25
N GLU A 16 -2.54 27.01 10.16
CA GLU A 16 -1.44 26.94 9.19
C GLU A 16 -1.94 26.68 7.77
N ALA A 17 -1.51 27.50 6.81
CA ALA A 17 -1.85 27.34 5.41
C ALA A 17 -1.09 26.15 4.78
N ASN A 18 -1.81 25.26 4.11
CA ASN A 18 -1.24 24.10 3.44
C ASN A 18 -0.77 24.49 2.02
N GLY A 19 0.50 24.32 1.72
CA GLY A 19 1.07 24.50 0.39
C GLY A 19 0.91 23.26 -0.51
N ILE A 20 1.41 23.37 -1.77
CA ILE A 20 1.36 22.26 -2.74
C ILE A 20 2.22 21.06 -2.34
N ASN A 21 3.27 21.27 -1.53
CA ASN A 21 4.20 20.22 -1.10
C ASN A 21 3.64 19.50 0.15
N ASP A 22 2.61 18.68 -0.03
CA ASP A 22 2.13 17.77 1.02
C ASP A 22 3.18 16.68 1.25
N ALA A 23 3.83 16.71 2.42
CA ALA A 23 4.91 15.76 2.76
C ALA A 23 4.47 14.29 2.66
N GLY A 24 3.19 13.99 2.95
CA GLY A 24 2.63 12.66 2.78
C GLY A 24 2.64 12.23 1.31
N ILE A 25 2.20 13.08 0.40
CA ILE A 25 2.15 12.80 -1.03
C ILE A 25 3.55 12.76 -1.63
N GLU A 26 4.40 13.75 -1.31
CA GLU A 26 5.78 13.86 -1.84
C GLU A 26 6.63 12.63 -1.47
N THR A 27 6.31 11.93 -0.38
CA THR A 27 6.98 10.68 0.01
C THR A 27 6.85 9.57 -1.04
N PHE A 28 5.82 9.60 -1.88
CA PHE A 28 5.48 8.57 -2.86
C PHE A 28 5.76 8.97 -4.31
N VAL A 29 6.25 10.18 -4.55
CA VAL A 29 6.63 10.67 -5.88
C VAL A 29 7.90 9.98 -6.37
N GLY A 30 7.91 9.56 -7.64
CA GLY A 30 9.06 8.91 -8.32
C GLY A 30 8.96 7.39 -8.44
N GLU A 31 8.29 6.73 -7.50
CA GLU A 31 8.04 5.27 -7.51
C GLU A 31 6.54 4.97 -7.31
N GLU A 32 5.68 5.70 -8.00
CA GLU A 32 4.23 5.73 -7.73
C GLU A 32 3.58 4.36 -7.88
N ALA A 33 3.89 3.61 -8.94
CA ALA A 33 3.33 2.27 -9.16
C ALA A 33 3.76 1.28 -8.07
N ARG A 34 5.05 1.33 -7.70
CA ARG A 34 5.61 0.49 -6.63
C ARG A 34 4.93 0.78 -5.29
N ASN A 35 4.83 2.04 -4.95
CA ASN A 35 4.24 2.46 -3.69
C ASN A 35 2.75 2.15 -3.62
N LEU A 36 2.01 2.38 -4.71
CA LEU A 36 0.59 2.07 -4.79
C LEU A 36 0.33 0.57 -4.59
N ALA A 37 1.05 -0.29 -5.34
CA ALA A 37 0.93 -1.74 -5.21
C ALA A 37 1.23 -2.21 -3.80
N ARG A 38 2.34 -1.71 -3.21
CA ARG A 38 2.79 -2.10 -1.89
C ARG A 38 1.79 -1.72 -0.80
N GLU A 39 1.33 -0.47 -0.80
CA GLU A 39 0.38 0.03 0.19
C GLU A 39 -1.00 -0.62 0.09
N CYS A 40 -1.54 -0.74 -1.13
CA CYS A 40 -2.83 -1.39 -1.33
C CYS A 40 -2.77 -2.89 -1.00
N GLY A 41 -1.73 -3.60 -1.45
CA GLY A 41 -1.53 -5.02 -1.16
C GLY A 41 -1.36 -5.29 0.34
N GLN A 42 -0.56 -4.47 1.03
CA GLN A 42 -0.41 -4.56 2.48
C GLN A 42 -1.73 -4.34 3.21
N ASN A 43 -2.48 -3.28 2.85
CA ASN A 43 -3.76 -2.99 3.50
C ASN A 43 -4.79 -4.10 3.26
N THR A 44 -4.79 -4.72 2.09
CA THR A 44 -5.64 -5.87 1.75
C THR A 44 -5.29 -7.09 2.61
N LEU A 45 -4.00 -7.45 2.72
CA LEU A 45 -3.53 -8.55 3.57
C LEU A 45 -3.86 -8.30 5.06
N ASP A 46 -3.67 -7.08 5.54
CA ASP A 46 -3.95 -6.70 6.93
C ASP A 46 -5.46 -6.69 7.25
N ALA A 47 -6.32 -6.55 6.24
CA ALA A 47 -7.77 -6.58 6.36
C ALA A 47 -8.39 -7.95 6.04
N SER A 48 -7.57 -8.98 5.80
CA SER A 48 -8.04 -10.35 5.51
C SER A 48 -9.00 -10.87 6.55
N ARG A 49 -10.08 -11.55 6.11
CA ARG A 49 -11.03 -12.21 6.99
C ARG A 49 -10.52 -13.59 7.40
N ASP A 50 -10.45 -13.82 8.69
CA ASP A 50 -10.11 -15.13 9.27
C ASP A 50 -8.82 -15.77 8.71
N GLY A 51 -7.89 -14.94 8.23
CA GLY A 51 -6.67 -15.39 7.57
C GLY A 51 -6.87 -16.06 6.21
N GLY A 52 -8.07 -15.92 5.61
CA GLY A 52 -8.39 -16.44 4.28
C GLY A 52 -7.66 -15.72 3.15
N ALA A 53 -7.77 -16.26 1.95
CA ALA A 53 -7.24 -15.64 0.74
C ALA A 53 -8.00 -14.34 0.42
N THR A 54 -7.26 -13.34 -0.05
CA THR A 54 -7.81 -12.06 -0.51
C THR A 54 -7.52 -11.87 -1.98
N ILE A 55 -8.32 -11.04 -2.65
CA ILE A 55 -8.08 -10.63 -4.03
C ILE A 55 -7.94 -9.10 -4.04
N LEU A 56 -6.96 -8.59 -4.78
CA LEU A 56 -6.79 -7.16 -5.03
C LEU A 56 -6.74 -6.88 -6.52
N GLU A 57 -7.76 -6.20 -7.02
CA GLU A 57 -7.90 -5.83 -8.43
C GLU A 57 -7.50 -4.37 -8.68
N PHE A 58 -6.72 -4.14 -9.73
CA PHE A 58 -6.41 -2.83 -10.30
C PHE A 58 -7.01 -2.77 -11.70
N LYS A 59 -8.00 -1.91 -11.88
CA LYS A 59 -8.72 -1.79 -13.14
C LYS A 59 -8.87 -0.34 -13.57
N PHE A 60 -8.44 -0.05 -14.78
CA PHE A 60 -8.64 1.24 -15.41
C PHE A 60 -10.09 1.37 -15.92
N LYS A 61 -10.70 2.51 -15.64
CA LYS A 61 -12.06 2.83 -16.11
C LYS A 61 -12.15 4.29 -16.53
N GLU A 62 -13.06 4.57 -17.44
CA GLU A 62 -13.42 5.93 -17.79
C GLU A 62 -14.86 6.21 -17.31
N PHE A 63 -15.00 7.20 -16.45
CA PHE A 63 -16.31 7.65 -15.97
C PHE A 63 -16.71 8.97 -16.61
N ASP A 64 -17.99 9.16 -16.89
CA ASP A 64 -18.48 10.47 -17.27
C ASP A 64 -18.24 11.47 -16.12
N LYS A 65 -17.66 12.63 -16.46
CA LYS A 65 -17.32 13.66 -15.45
C LYS A 65 -18.50 14.04 -14.57
N CYS A 66 -19.71 14.10 -15.14
CA CYS A 66 -20.94 14.43 -14.39
C CYS A 66 -21.31 13.36 -13.34
N ASN A 67 -20.84 12.11 -13.49
CA ASN A 67 -21.05 11.02 -12.56
C ASN A 67 -19.98 10.96 -11.47
N CYS A 68 -18.89 11.75 -11.61
CA CYS A 68 -17.83 11.86 -10.59
C CYS A 68 -18.15 12.98 -9.60
N PRO A 69 -18.59 12.67 -8.38
CA PRO A 69 -19.01 13.68 -7.41
C PRO A 69 -17.91 14.71 -7.13
N GLY A 70 -18.26 15.98 -7.12
CA GLY A 70 -17.34 17.08 -6.79
C GLY A 70 -16.47 17.57 -7.93
N LEU A 71 -16.22 16.79 -9.00
CA LEU A 71 -15.35 17.21 -10.10
C LEU A 71 -15.89 18.41 -10.90
N THR A 72 -17.20 18.58 -10.98
CA THR A 72 -17.80 19.79 -11.59
C THR A 72 -17.47 21.08 -10.85
N LYS A 73 -17.13 21.01 -9.56
CA LYS A 73 -16.69 22.16 -8.75
C LYS A 73 -15.17 22.29 -8.67
N MET A 74 -14.44 21.25 -9.04
CA MET A 74 -12.99 21.18 -8.94
C MET A 74 -12.30 22.26 -9.79
N GLU A 75 -12.86 22.59 -10.94
CA GLU A 75 -12.35 23.65 -11.83
C GLU A 75 -12.22 25.00 -11.09
N ARG A 76 -13.27 25.40 -10.38
CA ARG A 76 -13.24 26.64 -9.59
C ARG A 76 -12.22 26.55 -8.45
N VAL A 77 -12.14 25.40 -7.77
CA VAL A 77 -11.19 25.19 -6.67
C VAL A 77 -9.75 25.32 -7.16
N LEU A 78 -9.41 24.68 -8.29
CA LEU A 78 -8.06 24.75 -8.89
C LEU A 78 -7.68 26.18 -9.31
N ASN A 79 -8.62 26.92 -9.89
CA ASN A 79 -8.40 28.33 -10.21
C ASN A 79 -8.18 29.18 -8.95
N ASN A 80 -8.93 28.94 -7.88
CA ASN A 80 -8.74 29.62 -6.61
C ASN A 80 -7.36 29.27 -5.99
N CYS A 81 -6.92 28.02 -6.04
CA CYS A 81 -5.58 27.61 -5.61
C CYS A 81 -4.49 28.35 -6.41
N LYS A 82 -4.65 28.41 -7.74
CA LYS A 82 -3.73 29.11 -8.63
C LYS A 82 -3.62 30.60 -8.31
N ASN A 83 -4.73 31.22 -8.07
CA ASN A 83 -4.79 32.69 -7.74
C ASN A 83 -4.23 32.97 -6.34
N TYR A 84 -4.46 32.08 -5.38
CA TYR A 84 -3.98 32.23 -4.00
C TYR A 84 -2.45 32.14 -3.89
N TRP A 85 -1.83 31.16 -4.55
CA TRP A 85 -0.40 30.90 -4.42
C TRP A 85 0.47 31.56 -5.50
N GLY A 86 0.04 31.61 -6.75
CA GLY A 86 0.74 32.23 -7.88
C GLY A 86 2.12 31.64 -8.22
N THR A 87 2.56 30.56 -7.57
CA THR A 87 3.87 29.96 -7.81
C THR A 87 3.85 29.08 -9.06
N GLU A 88 5.00 28.96 -9.75
CA GLU A 88 5.13 28.16 -10.98
C GLU A 88 4.65 26.70 -10.79
N LYS A 89 5.04 26.05 -9.67
CA LYS A 89 4.63 24.66 -9.36
C LYS A 89 3.11 24.54 -9.23
N VAL A 90 2.45 25.50 -8.56
CA VAL A 90 0.98 25.51 -8.39
C VAL A 90 0.28 25.78 -9.74
N ILE A 91 0.78 26.73 -10.51
CA ILE A 91 0.23 27.06 -11.84
C ILE A 91 0.32 25.84 -12.76
N LYS A 92 1.48 25.19 -12.83
CA LYS A 92 1.70 23.97 -13.64
C LYS A 92 0.74 22.84 -13.24
N PHE A 93 0.71 22.52 -11.95
CA PHE A 93 -0.21 21.50 -11.41
C PHE A 93 -1.67 21.80 -11.73
N SER A 94 -2.11 23.03 -11.44
CA SER A 94 -3.50 23.43 -11.66
C SER A 94 -3.89 23.41 -13.14
N ASN A 95 -3.01 23.87 -14.04
CA ASN A 95 -3.28 23.86 -15.48
C ASN A 95 -3.38 22.43 -16.03
N GLN A 96 -2.51 21.51 -15.60
CA GLN A 96 -2.59 20.08 -15.97
C GLN A 96 -3.91 19.44 -15.51
N ALA A 97 -4.34 19.73 -14.28
CA ALA A 97 -5.60 19.24 -13.76
C ALA A 97 -6.81 19.87 -14.49
N LEU A 98 -6.78 21.17 -14.77
CA LEU A 98 -7.83 21.88 -15.51
C LEU A 98 -8.00 21.33 -16.92
N ASP A 99 -6.89 21.01 -17.60
CA ASP A 99 -6.89 20.42 -18.95
C ASP A 99 -7.63 19.07 -18.97
N LEU A 100 -7.41 18.24 -17.96
CA LEU A 100 -8.13 16.98 -17.82
C LEU A 100 -9.63 17.17 -17.55
N LEU A 101 -10.00 18.24 -16.85
CA LEU A 101 -11.40 18.58 -16.58
C LEU A 101 -12.16 19.10 -17.80
N THR A 102 -11.49 19.46 -18.90
CA THR A 102 -12.17 19.79 -20.18
C THR A 102 -12.80 18.55 -20.82
N LYS A 103 -12.29 17.36 -20.49
CA LYS A 103 -12.74 16.10 -21.07
C LYS A 103 -14.10 15.69 -20.50
N LYS A 104 -14.94 15.07 -21.34
CA LYS A 104 -16.24 14.51 -20.91
C LYS A 104 -16.06 13.29 -20.01
N LYS A 105 -15.04 12.48 -20.30
CA LYS A 105 -14.70 11.29 -19.53
C LYS A 105 -13.43 11.48 -18.72
N ILE A 106 -13.44 10.97 -17.49
CA ILE A 106 -12.34 11.05 -16.56
C ILE A 106 -11.73 9.66 -16.38
N ARG A 107 -10.47 9.54 -16.71
CA ARG A 107 -9.66 8.35 -16.46
C ARG A 107 -9.53 8.12 -14.96
N THR A 108 -9.89 6.92 -14.53
CA THR A 108 -9.94 6.56 -13.11
C THR A 108 -9.34 5.18 -12.92
N LEU A 109 -8.35 5.06 -12.05
CA LEU A 109 -7.90 3.76 -11.59
C LEU A 109 -8.81 3.30 -10.44
N CYS A 110 -9.40 2.12 -10.58
CA CYS A 110 -10.19 1.45 -9.54
C CYS A 110 -9.31 0.40 -8.89
N VAL A 111 -9.12 0.48 -7.59
CA VAL A 111 -8.40 -0.51 -6.77
C VAL A 111 -9.41 -1.12 -5.83
N SER A 112 -9.70 -2.40 -5.98
CA SER A 112 -10.79 -3.07 -5.24
C SER A 112 -10.31 -4.33 -4.59
N ASP A 113 -10.57 -4.50 -3.29
CA ASP A 113 -10.29 -5.74 -2.59
C ASP A 113 -11.54 -6.61 -2.39
N GLU A 114 -11.33 -7.91 -2.24
CA GLU A 114 -12.30 -8.91 -1.83
C GLU A 114 -11.70 -9.86 -0.79
N GLY A 115 -12.55 -10.55 -0.03
CA GLY A 115 -12.09 -11.40 1.08
C GLY A 115 -11.64 -10.63 2.32
N THR A 116 -11.93 -9.32 2.38
CA THR A 116 -11.53 -8.44 3.49
C THR A 116 -12.70 -8.05 4.39
N THR A 117 -12.39 -7.45 5.53
CA THR A 117 -13.39 -6.92 6.47
C THR A 117 -14.11 -5.68 5.95
N GLY A 118 -13.52 -4.98 4.96
CA GLY A 118 -13.88 -3.63 4.59
C GLY A 118 -13.45 -2.60 5.64
N LEU A 119 -13.81 -1.33 5.43
CA LEU A 119 -13.51 -0.22 6.35
C LEU A 119 -14.63 -0.09 7.39
N ILE A 120 -14.40 -0.70 8.55
CA ILE A 120 -15.34 -0.71 9.66
C ILE A 120 -15.34 0.64 10.39
N GLY A 121 -16.49 1.05 10.92
CA GLY A 121 -16.68 2.19 11.80
C GLY A 121 -17.45 3.34 11.20
N GLN A 122 -17.84 4.28 12.06
CA GLN A 122 -18.57 5.51 11.74
C GLN A 122 -17.60 6.69 11.59
N ASP A 123 -18.13 7.85 11.19
CA ASP A 123 -17.32 9.05 10.98
C ASP A 123 -16.71 9.61 12.28
N GLU A 124 -17.29 9.27 13.43
CA GLU A 124 -16.88 9.71 14.77
C GLU A 124 -16.07 8.66 15.54
N GLU A 125 -16.05 7.41 15.08
CA GLU A 125 -15.35 6.29 15.76
C GLU A 125 -13.84 6.30 15.44
N ARG A 126 -13.09 7.08 16.24
CA ARG A 126 -11.66 7.36 16.03
C ARG A 126 -10.77 6.13 16.11
N ASP A 127 -11.22 5.08 16.77
CA ASP A 127 -10.51 3.79 16.95
C ASP A 127 -10.74 2.82 15.79
N LYS A 128 -11.53 3.17 14.78
CA LYS A 128 -11.88 2.32 13.64
C LYS A 128 -11.11 2.71 12.37
N ASN A 129 -10.96 1.72 11.48
CA ASN A 129 -10.17 1.90 10.26
C ASN A 129 -10.81 2.82 9.23
N TRP A 130 -12.16 2.99 9.21
CA TRP A 130 -12.80 4.03 8.41
C TRP A 130 -12.28 5.42 8.80
N TYR A 131 -12.32 5.75 10.09
CA TYR A 131 -11.87 7.06 10.56
C TYR A 131 -10.37 7.27 10.28
N SER A 132 -9.55 6.27 10.56
CA SER A 132 -8.10 6.40 10.40
C SER A 132 -7.70 6.60 8.93
N LEU A 133 -8.40 5.97 7.98
CA LEU A 133 -8.10 6.10 6.56
C LEU A 133 -8.67 7.39 5.96
N VAL A 134 -9.93 7.71 6.26
CA VAL A 134 -10.69 8.76 5.55
C VAL A 134 -10.67 10.09 6.28
N LYS A 135 -10.70 10.09 7.62
CA LYS A 135 -10.92 11.31 8.43
C LYS A 135 -9.69 11.84 9.15
N SER A 136 -8.68 11.02 9.40
CA SER A 136 -7.51 11.42 10.18
C SER A 136 -6.27 11.66 9.32
N GLY A 137 -5.24 12.29 9.89
CA GLY A 137 -3.91 12.42 9.33
C GLY A 137 -2.88 11.91 10.35
N GLY A 138 -1.91 11.06 9.93
CA GLY A 138 -0.84 10.60 10.82
C GLY A 138 -1.28 9.69 11.99
N VAL A 139 -2.49 9.11 11.92
CA VAL A 139 -3.02 8.21 12.96
C VAL A 139 -3.24 6.82 12.38
N SER A 140 -2.83 5.81 13.12
CA SER A 140 -3.15 4.41 12.88
C SER A 140 -3.95 3.87 14.06
N THR A 141 -5.12 3.30 13.80
CA THR A 141 -6.03 2.74 14.83
C THR A 141 -5.95 1.22 14.90
N LYS A 142 -4.91 0.63 14.30
CA LYS A 142 -4.82 -0.83 14.27
C LYS A 142 -4.52 -1.35 15.67
N SER A 143 -5.41 -2.25 16.14
CA SER A 143 -5.22 -3.08 17.34
C SER A 143 -3.85 -3.76 17.30
N SER A 144 -3.27 -4.05 18.46
CA SER A 144 -1.99 -4.73 18.63
C SER A 144 -1.80 -5.85 17.59
N GLY A 145 -0.84 -5.67 16.66
CA GLY A 145 -0.49 -6.66 15.65
C GLY A 145 -0.76 -6.28 14.18
N ALA A 146 -1.56 -5.24 13.87
CA ALA A 146 -1.75 -4.81 12.47
C ALA A 146 -0.74 -3.72 12.08
N ALA A 147 -0.05 -3.90 10.95
CA ALA A 147 0.90 -2.93 10.42
C ALA A 147 0.19 -1.68 9.87
N GLY A 148 0.71 -0.51 10.15
CA GLY A 148 0.16 0.77 9.72
C GLY A 148 0.32 1.83 10.79
N SER A 149 1.50 1.87 11.42
CA SER A 149 1.79 2.67 12.61
C SER A 149 1.73 4.19 12.42
N PHE A 150 1.74 4.71 11.19
CA PHE A 150 1.89 6.16 10.96
C PHE A 150 0.83 6.79 10.04
N GLY A 151 -0.06 6.00 9.43
CA GLY A 151 -1.10 6.49 8.53
C GLY A 151 -0.56 7.28 7.32
N ILE A 152 0.69 7.03 6.91
CA ILE A 152 1.33 7.69 5.76
C ILE A 152 0.99 6.97 4.46
N GLY A 153 0.88 5.64 4.47
CA GLY A 153 0.61 4.82 3.27
C GLY A 153 -0.64 5.23 2.49
N LYS A 154 -1.64 5.75 3.19
CA LYS A 154 -2.87 6.27 2.57
C LYS A 154 -2.67 7.42 1.59
N PHE A 155 -1.47 8.04 1.54
CA PHE A 155 -1.17 9.10 0.59
C PHE A 155 -0.74 8.58 -0.78
N ALA A 156 -0.33 7.33 -0.91
CA ALA A 156 0.10 6.74 -2.18
C ALA A 156 -0.97 6.87 -3.30
N PRO A 157 -2.27 6.63 -3.06
CA PRO A 157 -3.30 6.85 -4.07
C PRO A 157 -3.44 8.31 -4.54
N PHE A 158 -3.14 9.28 -3.67
CA PHE A 158 -3.18 10.71 -4.05
C PHE A 158 -2.02 11.11 -4.96
N ALA A 159 -0.86 10.45 -4.81
CA ALA A 159 0.32 10.71 -5.64
C ALA A 159 0.10 10.35 -7.12
N VAL A 160 -0.79 9.40 -7.41
CA VAL A 160 -1.13 8.97 -8.78
C VAL A 160 -2.38 9.65 -9.34
N SER A 161 -2.96 10.63 -8.64
CA SER A 161 -4.12 11.41 -9.08
C SER A 161 -3.73 12.83 -9.48
N SER A 162 -3.96 13.21 -10.72
CA SER A 162 -3.80 14.59 -11.18
C SER A 162 -4.72 15.58 -10.45
N PHE A 163 -5.78 15.09 -9.82
CA PHE A 163 -6.70 15.88 -9.00
C PHE A 163 -6.42 15.77 -7.51
N ARG A 164 -5.40 14.97 -7.11
CA ARG A 164 -5.15 14.61 -5.70
C ARG A 164 -6.45 14.24 -4.97
N THR A 165 -7.26 13.41 -5.62
CA THR A 165 -8.60 13.02 -5.16
C THR A 165 -8.70 11.49 -5.12
N VAL A 166 -9.28 10.96 -4.05
CA VAL A 166 -9.58 9.55 -3.90
C VAL A 166 -11.00 9.39 -3.36
N TYR A 167 -11.81 8.57 -4.03
CA TYR A 167 -13.09 8.13 -3.46
C TYR A 167 -12.92 6.79 -2.79
N TYR A 168 -13.46 6.67 -1.60
CA TYR A 168 -13.51 5.44 -0.81
C TYR A 168 -14.94 4.91 -0.84
N SER A 169 -15.09 3.65 -1.23
CA SER A 169 -16.36 2.93 -1.15
C SER A 169 -16.13 1.62 -0.43
N THR A 170 -16.90 1.34 0.61
CA THR A 170 -16.73 0.11 1.40
C THR A 170 -18.07 -0.53 1.71
N VAL A 171 -18.04 -1.85 1.86
CA VAL A 171 -19.14 -2.67 2.38
C VAL A 171 -18.54 -3.59 3.44
N THR A 172 -19.12 -3.59 4.63
CA THR A 172 -18.61 -4.34 5.80
C THR A 172 -19.49 -5.51 6.21
N SER A 173 -20.63 -5.71 5.53
CA SER A 173 -21.54 -6.83 5.77
C SER A 173 -21.89 -7.57 4.48
N ASP A 174 -22.12 -8.88 4.61
CA ASP A 174 -22.41 -9.73 3.45
C ASP A 174 -23.81 -9.46 2.86
N ASN A 175 -24.72 -8.83 3.61
CA ASN A 175 -26.03 -8.38 3.13
C ASN A 175 -26.01 -7.01 2.43
N LEU A 176 -24.84 -6.40 2.26
CA LEU A 176 -24.58 -5.12 1.59
C LEU A 176 -25.28 -3.90 2.22
N LYS A 177 -25.81 -4.03 3.45
CA LYS A 177 -26.49 -2.91 4.14
C LYS A 177 -25.53 -1.94 4.78
N ASP A 178 -24.45 -2.46 5.36
CA ASP A 178 -23.42 -1.65 6.03
C ASP A 178 -22.40 -1.18 5.01
N CYS A 179 -22.63 -0.01 4.47
CA CYS A 179 -21.78 0.60 3.45
C CYS A 179 -21.44 2.04 3.79
N ALA A 180 -20.34 2.53 3.19
CA ALA A 180 -19.96 3.93 3.27
C ALA A 180 -19.30 4.36 1.97
N PHE A 181 -19.55 5.63 1.59
CA PHE A 181 -18.89 6.29 0.46
C PHE A 181 -18.49 7.71 0.86
N GLN A 182 -17.25 8.08 0.59
CA GLN A 182 -16.76 9.45 0.72
C GLN A 182 -15.55 9.69 -0.17
N GLY A 183 -15.46 10.89 -0.76
CA GLY A 183 -14.25 11.37 -1.42
C GLY A 183 -13.42 12.23 -0.49
N VAL A 184 -12.10 12.16 -0.66
CA VAL A 184 -11.11 13.05 -0.01
C VAL A 184 -10.28 13.72 -1.09
N VAL A 185 -10.06 15.01 -0.94
CA VAL A 185 -9.28 15.86 -1.85
C VAL A 185 -8.13 16.47 -1.06
N ARG A 186 -6.89 16.39 -1.56
CA ARG A 186 -5.70 16.95 -0.91
C ARG A 186 -5.02 17.95 -1.83
N LEU A 187 -5.53 19.16 -1.80
CA LEU A 187 -4.97 20.28 -2.53
C LEU A 187 -4.14 21.18 -1.61
N MET A 188 -4.33 22.47 -1.75
CA MET A 188 -3.69 23.48 -0.95
C MET A 188 -4.73 24.48 -0.43
N THR A 189 -4.38 25.29 0.56
CA THR A 189 -5.18 26.41 1.05
C THR A 189 -5.54 27.33 -0.11
N HIS A 190 -6.79 27.79 -0.12
CA HIS A 190 -7.32 28.70 -1.14
C HIS A 190 -8.53 29.45 -0.58
N HIS A 191 -8.91 30.55 -1.20
CA HIS A 191 -10.15 31.23 -0.85
C HIS A 191 -11.37 30.43 -1.34
N ASN A 192 -12.38 30.31 -0.48
CA ASN A 192 -13.68 29.80 -0.89
C ASN A 192 -14.49 30.87 -1.66
N SER A 193 -15.75 30.60 -1.98
CA SER A 193 -16.62 31.59 -2.67
C SER A 193 -16.97 32.84 -1.86
N GLU A 194 -16.71 32.81 -0.57
CA GLU A 194 -17.00 33.91 0.38
C GLU A 194 -15.72 34.71 0.72
N GLY A 195 -14.57 34.33 0.12
CA GLY A 195 -13.28 34.95 0.36
C GLY A 195 -12.56 34.46 1.62
N ASN A 196 -13.08 33.43 2.30
CA ASN A 196 -12.46 32.87 3.49
C ASN A 196 -11.42 31.83 3.12
N ASP A 197 -10.31 31.77 3.87
CA ASP A 197 -9.29 30.73 3.74
C ASP A 197 -9.81 29.35 4.14
N THR A 198 -9.45 28.35 3.34
CA THR A 198 -9.78 26.95 3.58
C THR A 198 -8.55 26.12 3.95
N GLN A 199 -8.78 24.99 4.60
CA GLN A 199 -7.75 23.95 4.71
C GLN A 199 -7.44 23.37 3.32
N GLY A 200 -6.24 22.77 3.16
CA GLY A 200 -5.86 22.09 1.91
C GLY A 200 -6.60 20.75 1.70
N THR A 201 -7.14 20.16 2.76
CA THR A 201 -7.93 18.92 2.68
C THR A 201 -9.41 19.23 2.57
N GLY A 202 -10.06 18.72 1.53
CA GLY A 202 -11.49 18.81 1.29
C GLY A 202 -12.16 17.44 1.24
N TYR A 203 -13.48 17.44 1.36
CA TYR A 203 -14.28 16.23 1.39
C TYR A 203 -15.42 16.29 0.37
N ILE A 204 -15.71 15.13 -0.23
CA ILE A 204 -16.84 14.93 -1.13
C ILE A 204 -17.77 13.91 -0.46
N GLY A 205 -18.96 14.36 -0.12
CA GLY A 205 -19.93 13.55 0.59
C GLY A 205 -21.17 14.32 0.99
N PHE A 206 -21.85 13.84 2.02
CA PHE A 206 -22.94 14.57 2.63
C PHE A 206 -22.37 15.65 3.54
N TYR A 207 -22.86 16.89 3.36
CA TYR A 207 -22.51 17.99 4.24
C TYR A 207 -23.74 18.38 5.05
N ASP A 208 -23.62 18.27 6.36
CA ASP A 208 -24.63 18.73 7.29
C ASP A 208 -24.39 20.22 7.60
N ASP A 209 -25.25 21.07 7.05
CA ASP A 209 -25.13 22.52 7.24
C ASP A 209 -25.37 22.95 8.69
N THR A 210 -26.10 22.13 9.50
CA THR A 210 -26.40 22.41 10.90
C THR A 210 -25.19 22.16 11.80
N SER A 211 -24.55 21.02 11.65
CA SER A 211 -23.37 20.64 12.44
C SER A 211 -22.06 21.05 11.76
N THR A 212 -22.10 21.62 10.56
CA THR A 212 -20.92 21.94 9.71
C THR A 212 -19.99 20.77 9.49
N CYS A 213 -20.51 19.54 9.56
CA CYS A 213 -19.76 18.31 9.45
C CYS A 213 -19.82 17.68 8.07
N PHE A 214 -18.72 17.02 7.69
CA PHE A 214 -18.64 16.20 6.49
C PHE A 214 -18.90 14.75 6.86
N LYS A 215 -19.97 14.18 6.30
CA LYS A 215 -20.37 12.79 6.60
C LYS A 215 -20.26 11.90 5.38
N ALA A 216 -19.92 10.64 5.62
CA ALA A 216 -19.99 9.59 4.60
C ALA A 216 -21.46 9.37 4.19
N ILE A 217 -21.66 8.95 2.95
CA ILE A 217 -22.94 8.47 2.45
C ILE A 217 -23.04 6.99 2.82
N ARG A 218 -23.96 6.65 3.71
CA ARG A 218 -24.13 5.29 4.23
C ARG A 218 -25.39 4.58 3.72
N GLU A 219 -26.24 5.30 3.02
CA GLU A 219 -27.40 4.74 2.35
C GLU A 219 -27.02 4.31 0.94
N ARG A 220 -26.99 2.99 0.68
CA ARG A 220 -26.54 2.38 -0.56
C ARG A 220 -27.18 3.00 -1.81
N HIS A 221 -28.49 3.33 -1.75
CA HIS A 221 -29.19 3.91 -2.90
C HIS A 221 -28.79 5.35 -3.21
N LYS A 222 -28.19 6.09 -2.22
CA LYS A 222 -27.67 7.45 -2.39
C LYS A 222 -26.22 7.46 -2.91
N ILE A 223 -25.47 6.35 -2.80
CA ILE A 223 -24.15 6.23 -3.39
C ILE A 223 -24.31 6.24 -4.93
N PRO A 224 -23.54 7.03 -5.69
CA PRO A 224 -23.60 6.99 -7.14
C PRO A 224 -23.32 5.59 -7.68
N LYS A 225 -24.03 5.19 -8.73
CA LYS A 225 -24.07 3.81 -9.24
C LYS A 225 -22.66 3.27 -9.53
N GLU A 226 -21.80 4.08 -10.10
CA GLU A 226 -20.44 3.75 -10.52
C GLU A 226 -19.53 3.39 -9.34
N PHE A 227 -19.88 3.87 -8.13
CA PHE A 227 -19.10 3.68 -6.91
C PHE A 227 -19.72 2.69 -5.93
N ARG A 228 -20.82 2.03 -6.31
CA ARG A 228 -21.47 1.01 -5.47
C ARG A 228 -20.74 -0.32 -5.55
N ARG A 229 -20.40 -0.86 -4.40
CA ARG A 229 -19.88 -2.22 -4.33
C ARG A 229 -21.01 -3.24 -4.30
N ASN A 230 -20.74 -4.43 -4.86
CA ASN A 230 -21.64 -5.57 -4.86
C ASN A 230 -21.14 -6.73 -3.98
N SER A 231 -19.99 -6.56 -3.34
CA SER A 231 -19.36 -7.52 -2.44
C SER A 231 -18.79 -6.78 -1.23
N ARG A 232 -18.55 -7.52 -0.14
CA ARG A 232 -17.84 -7.01 1.02
C ARG A 232 -16.39 -6.68 0.68
N GLY A 233 -15.87 -5.60 1.26
CA GLY A 233 -14.51 -5.10 1.02
C GLY A 233 -14.47 -3.61 0.79
N THR A 234 -13.37 -3.12 0.21
CA THR A 234 -13.11 -1.71 -0.06
C THR A 234 -12.74 -1.48 -1.52
N SER A 235 -13.20 -0.38 -2.09
CA SER A 235 -12.73 0.13 -3.38
C SER A 235 -12.23 1.55 -3.21
N LEU A 236 -11.06 1.81 -3.79
CA LEU A 236 -10.52 3.13 -4.02
C LEU A 236 -10.75 3.48 -5.49
N TYR A 237 -11.28 4.69 -5.74
CA TYR A 237 -11.37 5.22 -7.10
C TYR A 237 -10.51 6.48 -7.17
N ILE A 238 -9.55 6.47 -8.08
CA ILE A 238 -8.51 7.49 -8.22
C ILE A 238 -8.73 8.24 -9.54
N PRO A 239 -9.57 9.30 -9.55
CA PRO A 239 -9.86 10.07 -10.76
C PRO A 239 -8.65 10.90 -11.17
N GLY A 240 -8.51 11.14 -12.48
CA GLY A 240 -7.34 11.82 -13.03
C GLY A 240 -6.08 10.96 -12.90
N PHE A 241 -6.22 9.65 -13.00
CA PHE A 241 -5.09 8.73 -12.92
C PHE A 241 -3.98 9.14 -13.90
N ILE A 242 -2.76 9.27 -13.37
CA ILE A 242 -1.57 9.63 -14.15
C ILE A 242 -1.11 8.40 -14.90
N LEU A 243 -1.58 8.28 -16.15
CA LEU A 243 -1.33 7.14 -17.00
C LEU A 243 0.05 7.28 -17.65
N LYS A 244 0.97 6.37 -17.34
CA LYS A 244 2.22 6.13 -18.08
C LYS A 244 1.98 5.00 -19.08
N GLU A 245 2.71 4.95 -20.19
CA GLU A 245 2.48 3.96 -21.26
C GLU A 245 2.56 2.50 -20.78
N ASN A 246 3.40 2.21 -19.79
CA ASN A 246 3.68 0.87 -19.26
C ASN A 246 3.28 0.71 -17.79
N TRP A 247 2.26 1.43 -17.33
CA TRP A 247 1.84 1.41 -15.93
C TRP A 247 1.46 0.02 -15.41
N GLU A 248 0.86 -0.81 -16.27
CA GLU A 248 0.48 -2.19 -15.95
C GLU A 248 1.71 -3.04 -15.66
N ASP A 249 2.71 -2.98 -16.55
CA ASP A 249 3.96 -3.73 -16.38
C ASP A 249 4.72 -3.29 -15.14
N GLU A 250 4.79 -1.98 -14.87
CA GLU A 250 5.43 -1.44 -13.65
C GLU A 250 4.69 -1.92 -12.39
N LEU A 251 3.36 -1.94 -12.42
CA LEU A 251 2.54 -2.41 -11.32
C LEU A 251 2.73 -3.91 -11.09
N ILE A 252 2.69 -4.73 -12.17
CA ILE A 252 2.91 -6.19 -12.11
C ILE A 252 4.31 -6.51 -11.57
N LYS A 253 5.35 -5.84 -12.05
CA LYS A 253 6.72 -5.99 -11.54
C LYS A 253 6.79 -5.67 -10.05
N SER A 254 6.13 -4.60 -9.63
CA SER A 254 6.06 -4.24 -8.22
C SER A 254 5.34 -5.29 -7.37
N ILE A 255 4.20 -5.79 -7.84
CA ILE A 255 3.45 -6.86 -7.18
C ILE A 255 4.34 -8.11 -7.04
N LEU A 256 4.95 -8.55 -8.13
CA LEU A 256 5.81 -9.73 -8.12
C LEU A 256 6.99 -9.56 -7.16
N ASN A 257 7.68 -8.42 -7.15
CA ASN A 257 8.83 -8.21 -6.27
C ASN A 257 8.46 -8.11 -4.78
N ASN A 258 7.27 -7.61 -4.44
CA ASN A 258 6.89 -7.41 -3.04
C ASN A 258 6.01 -8.53 -2.46
N PHE A 259 5.27 -9.25 -3.31
CA PHE A 259 4.22 -10.17 -2.85
C PHE A 259 4.31 -11.58 -3.44
N TRP A 260 5.33 -11.93 -4.23
CA TRP A 260 5.44 -13.26 -4.81
C TRP A 260 5.30 -14.38 -3.76
N TYR A 261 5.86 -14.20 -2.57
CA TYR A 261 5.78 -15.20 -1.52
C TYR A 261 4.39 -15.23 -0.86
N SER A 262 3.73 -14.09 -0.70
CA SER A 262 2.31 -14.04 -0.27
C SER A 262 1.39 -14.76 -1.27
N ILE A 263 1.65 -14.58 -2.57
CA ILE A 263 0.93 -15.26 -3.66
C ILE A 263 1.21 -16.77 -3.63
N TYR A 264 2.47 -17.16 -3.47
CA TYR A 264 2.86 -18.57 -3.32
C TYR A 264 2.19 -19.26 -2.12
N LEU A 265 2.06 -18.54 -1.01
CA LEU A 265 1.35 -18.99 0.19
C LEU A 265 -0.18 -18.94 0.04
N SER A 266 -0.71 -18.51 -1.11
CA SER A 266 -2.15 -18.34 -1.38
C SER A 266 -2.84 -17.41 -0.38
N LYS A 267 -2.14 -16.38 0.11
CA LYS A 267 -2.69 -15.37 1.02
C LYS A 267 -3.36 -14.22 0.27
N ILE A 268 -2.89 -13.93 -0.94
CA ILE A 268 -3.43 -12.88 -1.81
C ILE A 268 -3.25 -13.28 -3.27
N GLU A 269 -4.23 -12.92 -4.07
CA GLU A 269 -4.17 -12.91 -5.53
C GLU A 269 -4.32 -11.48 -6.02
N PHE A 270 -3.69 -11.15 -7.15
CA PHE A 270 -3.84 -9.85 -7.77
C PHE A 270 -4.43 -9.98 -9.16
N ILE A 271 -5.16 -8.94 -9.56
CA ILE A 271 -5.66 -8.79 -10.94
C ILE A 271 -5.26 -7.39 -11.39
N VAL A 272 -4.50 -7.30 -12.48
CA VAL A 272 -4.14 -6.03 -13.13
C VAL A 272 -4.72 -6.05 -14.52
N GLU A 273 -5.74 -5.26 -14.76
CA GLU A 273 -6.59 -5.34 -15.95
C GLU A 273 -7.14 -6.77 -16.17
N ASP A 274 -6.67 -7.46 -17.18
CA ASP A 274 -7.07 -8.83 -17.49
C ASP A 274 -6.00 -9.87 -17.09
N ILE A 275 -4.93 -9.42 -16.41
CA ILE A 275 -3.82 -10.29 -15.98
C ILE A 275 -4.04 -10.72 -14.54
N GLU A 276 -4.35 -11.98 -14.35
CA GLU A 276 -4.45 -12.60 -13.03
C GLU A 276 -3.06 -13.06 -12.55
N ILE A 277 -2.70 -12.66 -11.34
CA ILE A 277 -1.42 -13.00 -10.69
C ILE A 277 -1.74 -13.92 -9.51
N THR A 278 -1.74 -15.22 -9.80
CA THR A 278 -2.10 -16.29 -8.87
C THR A 278 -0.91 -17.22 -8.63
N LYS A 279 -0.99 -18.07 -7.62
CA LYS A 279 0.03 -19.09 -7.35
C LYS A 279 0.34 -19.94 -8.58
N ALA A 280 -0.67 -20.36 -9.33
CA ALA A 280 -0.51 -21.22 -10.51
C ALA A 280 0.21 -20.50 -11.67
N LYS A 281 -0.01 -19.19 -11.83
CA LYS A 281 0.60 -18.36 -12.88
C LYS A 281 1.94 -17.75 -12.48
N LEU A 282 2.29 -17.82 -11.19
CA LEU A 282 3.47 -17.14 -10.63
C LEU A 282 4.78 -17.48 -11.36
N PRO A 283 5.13 -18.76 -11.67
CA PRO A 283 6.38 -19.08 -12.37
C PRO A 283 6.48 -18.39 -13.74
N ILE A 284 5.40 -18.44 -14.53
CA ILE A 284 5.36 -17.85 -15.87
C ILE A 284 5.46 -16.32 -15.81
N LEU A 285 4.78 -15.72 -14.83
CA LEU A 285 4.80 -14.26 -14.67
C LEU A 285 6.14 -13.75 -14.17
N LEU A 286 6.79 -14.46 -13.24
CA LEU A 286 8.15 -14.15 -12.82
C LEU A 286 9.11 -14.19 -14.01
N GLU A 287 8.99 -15.22 -14.87
CA GLU A 287 9.83 -15.34 -16.08
C GLU A 287 9.61 -14.18 -17.05
N LYS A 288 8.35 -13.81 -17.27
CA LYS A 288 7.97 -12.77 -18.22
C LYS A 288 8.36 -11.36 -17.76
N TYR A 289 8.13 -11.02 -16.48
CA TYR A 289 8.20 -9.64 -16.00
C TYR A 289 9.45 -9.30 -15.19
N ILE A 290 10.09 -10.29 -14.56
CA ILE A 290 11.29 -10.07 -13.75
C ILE A 290 12.54 -10.43 -14.57
N THR A 291 13.32 -9.42 -14.93
CA THR A 291 14.57 -9.58 -15.69
C THR A 291 15.75 -9.74 -14.73
N GLU A 292 16.80 -10.45 -15.17
CA GLU A 292 17.97 -10.83 -14.34
C GLU A 292 18.84 -9.65 -13.86
N SER A 293 18.66 -8.46 -14.43
CA SER A 293 19.52 -7.30 -14.15
C SER A 293 19.25 -6.57 -12.83
N GLN A 294 18.31 -7.04 -12.00
CA GLN A 294 17.94 -6.34 -10.77
C GLN A 294 18.47 -7.06 -9.53
N ASN A 295 19.14 -6.32 -8.65
CA ASN A 295 19.73 -6.81 -7.39
C ASN A 295 18.72 -7.47 -6.43
N ASP A 296 17.41 -7.30 -6.64
CA ASP A 296 16.32 -7.83 -5.80
C ASP A 296 15.37 -8.69 -6.65
N ASN A 297 15.94 -9.59 -7.43
CA ASN A 297 15.23 -10.44 -8.38
C ASN A 297 14.36 -11.48 -7.65
N ALA A 298 13.04 -11.32 -7.72
CA ALA A 298 12.08 -12.23 -7.09
C ALA A 298 12.23 -13.70 -7.55
N LYS A 299 12.69 -13.96 -8.79
CA LYS A 299 12.95 -15.33 -9.31
C LYS A 299 13.94 -16.09 -8.45
N VAL A 300 15.03 -15.45 -8.07
CA VAL A 300 16.11 -16.05 -7.28
C VAL A 300 15.58 -16.53 -5.94
N TYR A 301 14.77 -15.74 -5.26
CA TYR A 301 14.20 -16.09 -3.97
C TYR A 301 13.05 -17.08 -4.11
N PHE A 302 12.29 -16.99 -5.19
CA PHE A 302 11.28 -17.99 -5.52
C PHE A 302 11.92 -19.36 -5.74
N SER A 303 13.02 -19.44 -6.48
CA SER A 303 13.79 -20.68 -6.66
C SER A 303 14.27 -21.26 -5.33
N ALA A 304 14.70 -20.40 -4.39
CA ALA A 304 15.12 -20.84 -3.06
C ALA A 304 13.98 -21.49 -2.25
N VAL A 305 12.72 -21.19 -2.56
CA VAL A 305 11.56 -21.79 -1.87
C VAL A 305 11.10 -23.08 -2.52
N ILE A 306 11.17 -23.19 -3.87
CA ILE A 306 10.57 -24.30 -4.60
C ILE A 306 11.57 -25.41 -4.96
N SER A 307 12.88 -25.15 -4.92
CA SER A 307 13.91 -26.12 -5.32
C SER A 307 14.00 -27.28 -4.34
N GLU A 308 14.07 -28.50 -4.84
CA GLU A 308 14.35 -29.70 -4.04
C GLU A 308 15.75 -29.70 -3.41
N SER A 309 16.67 -28.93 -3.99
CA SER A 309 18.03 -28.74 -3.48
C SER A 309 18.13 -27.69 -2.38
N SER A 310 17.03 -27.06 -2.00
CA SER A 310 17.01 -26.05 -0.93
C SER A 310 17.15 -26.69 0.44
N HIS A 311 18.02 -26.09 1.25
CA HIS A 311 18.10 -26.42 2.67
C HIS A 311 17.01 -25.67 3.41
N VAL A 312 16.22 -26.39 4.20
CA VAL A 312 15.11 -25.82 4.98
C VAL A 312 15.41 -25.98 6.45
N PHE A 313 15.38 -24.86 7.18
CA PHE A 313 15.53 -24.80 8.63
C PHE A 313 14.23 -24.31 9.24
N ASP A 314 13.75 -24.99 10.28
CA ASP A 314 12.52 -24.66 10.99
C ASP A 314 12.85 -24.76 12.49
N GLU A 315 13.16 -23.62 13.11
CA GLU A 315 13.75 -23.56 14.44
C GLU A 315 13.15 -22.42 15.25
N LYS A 316 13.28 -22.53 16.58
CA LYS A 316 12.77 -21.52 17.52
C LYS A 316 13.88 -20.61 17.99
N LEU A 317 13.74 -19.32 17.72
CA LEU A 317 14.62 -18.26 18.25
C LEU A 317 14.13 -17.78 19.62
N GLU A 318 15.06 -17.35 20.48
CA GLU A 318 14.76 -16.95 21.84
C GLU A 318 13.83 -15.72 21.88
N THR A 319 14.11 -14.70 21.03
CA THR A 319 13.42 -13.41 21.08
C THR A 319 12.10 -13.40 20.31
N ILE A 320 12.00 -14.11 19.20
CA ILE A 320 10.85 -14.01 18.29
C ILE A 320 10.12 -15.34 18.03
N GLY A 321 10.60 -16.45 18.63
CA GLY A 321 9.94 -17.76 18.52
C GLY A 321 10.18 -18.46 17.18
N ASP A 322 9.17 -19.15 16.69
CA ASP A 322 9.28 -20.08 15.57
C ASP A 322 9.54 -19.37 14.25
N CYS A 323 10.63 -19.76 13.58
CA CYS A 323 11.13 -19.16 12.35
C CYS A 323 11.45 -20.24 11.32
N LYS A 324 11.27 -19.91 10.05
CA LYS A 324 11.64 -20.74 8.91
C LYS A 324 12.60 -20.01 8.00
N LEU A 325 13.60 -20.74 7.51
CA LEU A 325 14.59 -20.25 6.56
C LEU A 325 14.74 -21.25 5.42
N TYR A 326 14.65 -20.77 4.20
CA TYR A 326 15.04 -21.50 2.99
C TYR A 326 16.39 -20.97 2.53
N LEU A 327 17.32 -21.83 2.14
CA LEU A 327 18.62 -21.47 1.57
C LEU A 327 18.90 -22.32 0.35
N LEU A 328 19.25 -21.68 -0.77
CA LEU A 328 19.70 -22.31 -1.98
C LEU A 328 21.05 -21.71 -2.39
N PHE A 329 22.03 -22.56 -2.75
CA PHE A 329 23.36 -22.12 -3.21
C PHE A 329 23.46 -22.23 -4.72
N ASP A 330 23.92 -21.15 -5.32
CA ASP A 330 24.20 -21.05 -6.75
C ASP A 330 25.21 -19.91 -6.97
N ASP A 331 26.13 -20.08 -7.92
CA ASP A 331 27.24 -19.12 -8.14
C ASP A 331 26.76 -17.74 -8.60
N GLU A 332 25.57 -17.65 -9.17
CA GLU A 332 24.96 -16.39 -9.63
C GLU A 332 24.13 -15.66 -8.55
N PHE A 333 23.98 -16.24 -7.37
CA PHE A 333 23.10 -15.67 -6.35
C PHE A 333 23.73 -14.54 -5.54
N PRO A 334 22.91 -13.58 -5.03
CA PRO A 334 23.39 -12.30 -4.51
C PRO A 334 23.94 -12.33 -3.07
N LYS A 335 24.01 -13.47 -2.39
CA LYS A 335 24.34 -13.60 -0.93
C LYS A 335 23.39 -12.81 -0.04
N LYS A 336 22.11 -12.91 -0.34
CA LYS A 336 21.05 -12.18 0.37
C LYS A 336 19.94 -13.12 0.84
N VAL A 337 19.25 -12.68 1.89
CA VAL A 337 18.02 -13.31 2.38
C VAL A 337 16.88 -12.31 2.32
N ALA A 338 15.78 -12.69 1.66
CA ALA A 338 14.55 -11.94 1.68
C ALA A 338 13.87 -12.11 3.04
N MET A 339 13.67 -11.02 3.75
CA MET A 339 13.02 -10.98 5.06
C MET A 339 11.53 -10.73 4.87
N THR A 340 10.69 -11.64 5.36
CA THR A 340 9.25 -11.58 5.11
C THR A 340 8.44 -11.47 6.40
N ARG A 341 7.24 -10.91 6.28
CA ARG A 341 6.19 -11.05 7.29
C ARG A 341 5.60 -12.47 7.25
N GLU A 342 4.85 -12.84 8.27
CA GLU A 342 4.08 -14.10 8.34
C GLU A 342 3.19 -14.33 7.11
N ASN A 343 2.59 -13.26 6.58
CA ASN A 343 1.75 -13.32 5.39
C ASN A 343 2.53 -13.39 4.06
N GLY A 344 3.86 -13.46 4.11
CA GLY A 344 4.74 -13.59 2.94
C GLY A 344 5.13 -12.26 2.27
N MET A 345 4.63 -11.11 2.72
CA MET A 345 5.04 -9.81 2.18
C MET A 345 6.54 -9.58 2.45
N ILE A 346 7.29 -9.19 1.41
CA ILE A 346 8.71 -8.86 1.53
C ILE A 346 8.86 -7.51 2.26
N VAL A 347 9.66 -7.51 3.33
CA VAL A 347 10.00 -6.29 4.08
C VAL A 347 11.29 -5.70 3.54
N GLU A 348 12.39 -6.46 3.62
CA GLU A 348 13.71 -6.03 3.20
C GLU A 348 14.60 -7.21 2.80
N PHE A 349 15.84 -6.93 2.40
CA PHE A 349 16.84 -7.94 2.10
C PHE A 349 18.05 -7.77 3.01
N PHE A 350 18.41 -8.84 3.73
CA PHE A 350 19.65 -8.87 4.51
C PHE A 350 20.80 -9.35 3.65
N ASN A 351 21.90 -8.59 3.66
CA ASN A 351 23.14 -8.95 3.00
C ASN A 351 24.02 -9.75 3.94
N PHE A 352 24.68 -10.80 3.40
CA PHE A 352 25.58 -11.66 4.14
C PHE A 352 26.94 -11.74 3.45
N ARG A 353 27.97 -12.09 4.23
CA ARG A 353 29.29 -12.42 3.72
C ARG A 353 29.47 -13.93 3.77
N GLY A 354 30.07 -14.53 2.76
CA GLY A 354 30.30 -15.96 2.70
C GLY A 354 31.12 -16.34 1.47
N ARG A 355 31.71 -17.55 1.46
CA ARG A 355 32.50 -18.02 0.33
C ARG A 355 31.61 -18.33 -0.87
N LYS A 356 30.58 -19.13 -0.66
CA LYS A 356 29.63 -19.49 -1.72
C LYS A 356 28.47 -18.51 -1.81
N PRO A 357 28.08 -18.09 -3.00
CA PRO A 357 26.86 -17.33 -3.22
C PRO A 357 25.62 -18.17 -2.90
N PHE A 358 24.58 -17.49 -2.42
CA PHE A 358 23.30 -18.10 -2.03
C PHE A 358 22.17 -17.08 -2.04
N ALA A 359 20.94 -17.59 -2.11
CA ALA A 359 19.75 -16.83 -1.82
C ALA A 359 18.93 -17.54 -0.75
N GLY A 360 18.19 -16.78 0.05
CA GLY A 360 17.34 -17.36 1.08
C GLY A 360 16.07 -16.56 1.31
N VAL A 361 15.12 -17.18 2.01
CA VAL A 361 13.86 -16.55 2.44
C VAL A 361 13.64 -16.87 3.91
N PHE A 362 13.52 -15.83 4.70
CA PHE A 362 13.26 -15.90 6.14
C PHE A 362 11.82 -15.47 6.45
N THR A 363 11.16 -16.25 7.31
CA THR A 363 9.83 -15.93 7.84
C THR A 363 9.76 -16.28 9.32
N CYS A 364 9.31 -15.33 10.14
CA CYS A 364 8.85 -15.62 11.51
C CYS A 364 7.35 -15.91 11.44
N TYR A 365 6.89 -17.08 11.90
CA TYR A 365 5.46 -17.42 11.93
C TYR A 365 4.91 -17.50 13.35
N ASN A 366 5.71 -17.15 14.34
CA ASN A 366 5.26 -16.95 15.71
C ASN A 366 4.52 -15.63 15.86
N LYS A 367 3.30 -15.65 16.39
CA LYS A 367 2.44 -14.46 16.51
C LYS A 367 3.12 -13.32 17.28
N LYS A 368 3.70 -13.62 18.46
CA LYS A 368 4.39 -12.61 19.27
C LYS A 368 5.65 -12.05 18.58
N GLY A 369 6.42 -12.94 17.92
CA GLY A 369 7.57 -12.55 17.13
C GLY A 369 7.21 -11.60 15.99
N ASN A 370 6.12 -11.90 15.27
CA ASN A 370 5.61 -11.01 14.22
C ASN A 370 5.16 -9.66 14.78
N GLU A 371 4.51 -9.60 15.94
CA GLU A 371 4.15 -8.34 16.60
C GLU A 371 5.40 -7.50 16.91
N ILE A 372 6.48 -8.11 17.41
CA ILE A 372 7.75 -7.44 17.67
C ILE A 372 8.35 -6.88 16.37
N LEU A 373 8.47 -7.71 15.33
CA LEU A 373 9.06 -7.31 14.05
C LEU A 373 8.24 -6.19 13.39
N ARG A 374 6.91 -6.28 13.40
CA ARG A 374 6.02 -5.25 12.83
C ARG A 374 6.18 -3.88 13.52
N LYS A 375 6.34 -3.85 14.84
CA LYS A 375 6.57 -2.62 15.59
C LYS A 375 7.92 -1.96 15.24
N MET A 376 8.87 -2.75 14.77
CA MET A 376 10.17 -2.25 14.32
C MET A 376 10.13 -1.69 12.88
N GLU A 377 9.03 -1.81 12.15
CA GLU A 377 8.92 -1.25 10.80
C GLU A 377 8.70 0.27 10.81
N PRO A 378 9.40 1.05 9.95
CA PRO A 378 9.11 2.45 9.71
C PRO A 378 7.80 2.62 8.92
N PRO A 379 7.34 3.85 8.70
CA PRO A 379 6.09 4.13 7.98
C PRO A 379 5.98 3.56 6.56
N ARG A 380 7.11 3.35 5.87
CA ARG A 380 7.19 2.73 4.55
C ARG A 380 7.14 1.21 4.58
N HIS A 381 7.25 0.61 5.76
CA HIS A 381 7.27 -0.84 5.98
C HIS A 381 8.32 -1.58 5.13
N ASP A 382 9.46 -0.95 4.86
CA ASP A 382 10.51 -1.37 3.94
C ASP A 382 11.79 -1.86 4.62
N ARG A 383 11.80 -1.94 5.97
CA ARG A 383 12.91 -2.46 6.79
C ARG A 383 12.49 -2.63 8.25
N TRP A 384 13.37 -3.23 9.05
CA TRP A 384 13.25 -3.27 10.50
C TRP A 384 14.28 -2.34 11.15
N GLU A 385 13.82 -1.39 11.97
CA GLU A 385 14.63 -0.42 12.68
C GLU A 385 14.64 -0.73 14.18
N ALA A 386 15.80 -1.14 14.73
CA ALA A 386 15.94 -1.51 16.14
C ALA A 386 15.45 -0.44 17.12
N GLY A 387 15.63 0.84 16.77
CA GLY A 387 15.21 1.98 17.61
C GLY A 387 13.70 2.15 17.76
N ARG A 388 12.89 1.39 17.00
CA ARG A 388 11.41 1.40 17.07
C ARG A 388 10.83 0.30 17.94
N ASN A 389 11.66 -0.58 18.49
CA ASN A 389 11.19 -1.63 19.38
C ASN A 389 10.64 -1.01 20.67
N ASP A 390 9.46 -1.45 21.14
CA ASP A 390 8.78 -0.92 22.33
C ASP A 390 9.62 -1.10 23.61
N ASP A 391 10.37 -2.22 23.69
CA ASP A 391 11.26 -2.53 24.82
C ASP A 391 12.62 -1.83 24.70
N GLY A 392 12.74 -0.89 23.74
CA GLY A 392 13.90 -0.04 23.51
C GLY A 392 14.89 -0.58 22.48
N LYS A 393 15.78 0.32 22.04
CA LYS A 393 16.74 0.08 20.96
C LYS A 393 17.62 -1.16 21.21
N LYS A 394 18.09 -1.38 22.44
CA LYS A 394 18.94 -2.55 22.79
C LYS A 394 18.23 -3.87 22.54
N MET A 395 16.93 -3.94 22.83
CA MET A 395 16.13 -5.14 22.55
C MET A 395 15.95 -5.34 21.05
N GLY A 396 15.66 -4.29 20.30
CA GLY A 396 15.60 -4.35 18.84
C GLY A 396 16.91 -4.81 18.20
N GLU A 397 18.06 -4.31 18.70
CA GLU A 397 19.39 -4.76 18.29
C GLU A 397 19.63 -6.26 18.61
N LYS A 398 19.19 -6.74 19.79
CA LYS A 398 19.25 -8.16 20.16
C LYS A 398 18.47 -9.02 19.18
N VAL A 399 17.22 -8.63 18.84
CA VAL A 399 16.36 -9.33 17.87
C VAL A 399 17.03 -9.44 16.50
N LEU A 400 17.47 -8.31 15.95
CA LEU A 400 18.09 -8.31 14.60
C LEU A 400 19.41 -9.07 14.56
N LYS A 401 20.18 -9.00 15.65
CA LYS A 401 21.43 -9.76 15.79
C LYS A 401 21.15 -11.25 15.84
N GLU A 402 20.22 -11.70 16.67
CA GLU A 402 19.84 -13.12 16.78
C GLU A 402 19.42 -13.69 15.44
N ILE A 403 18.57 -12.98 14.68
CA ILE A 403 18.17 -13.40 13.34
C ILE A 403 19.38 -13.56 12.41
N ARG A 404 20.29 -12.56 12.40
CA ARG A 404 21.48 -12.59 11.56
C ARG A 404 22.44 -13.73 11.94
N ASP A 405 22.65 -13.92 13.24
CA ASP A 405 23.55 -14.96 13.76
C ASP A 405 22.99 -16.36 13.41
N TRP A 406 21.69 -16.57 13.62
CA TRP A 406 21.02 -17.81 13.25
C TRP A 406 21.08 -18.11 11.74
N ILE A 407 20.80 -17.12 10.88
CA ILE A 407 20.92 -17.30 9.42
C ILE A 407 22.36 -17.65 9.03
N ASN A 408 23.37 -17.01 9.64
CA ASN A 408 24.77 -17.33 9.40
C ASN A 408 25.14 -18.77 9.83
N GLU A 409 24.58 -19.23 10.94
CA GLU A 409 24.76 -20.58 11.45
C GLU A 409 24.12 -21.62 10.53
N CYS A 410 22.87 -21.40 10.13
CA CYS A 410 22.17 -22.23 9.15
C CYS A 410 22.95 -22.31 7.82
N ARG A 411 23.44 -21.17 7.33
CA ARG A 411 24.26 -21.11 6.13
C ARG A 411 25.52 -21.95 6.24
N LYS A 412 26.26 -21.88 7.37
CA LYS A 412 27.47 -22.69 7.59
C LYS A 412 27.16 -24.19 7.62
N ARG A 413 26.04 -24.59 8.21
CA ARG A 413 25.58 -25.99 8.23
C ARG A 413 25.21 -26.52 6.85
N ALA A 414 24.69 -25.63 5.97
CA ALA A 414 24.24 -25.98 4.64
C ALA A 414 25.31 -25.78 3.55
N GLU A 415 26.39 -25.03 3.82
CA GLU A 415 27.39 -24.69 2.82
C GLU A 415 28.09 -25.98 2.32
N PRO A 416 28.05 -26.31 1.01
CA PRO A 416 28.67 -27.50 0.47
C PRO A 416 30.19 -27.52 0.75
N GLU A 417 30.72 -28.69 1.12
CA GLU A 417 32.16 -28.86 1.29
C GLU A 417 32.89 -28.57 -0.03
N LEU A 418 34.02 -27.84 0.06
CA LEU A 418 34.88 -27.66 -1.09
C LEU A 418 35.47 -29.02 -1.46
N PRO A 419 35.51 -29.38 -2.76
CA PRO A 419 36.29 -30.54 -3.17
C PRO A 419 37.73 -30.36 -2.66
N SER A 420 38.20 -31.31 -1.88
CA SER A 420 39.60 -31.36 -1.46
C SER A 420 40.44 -31.57 -2.72
N GLU A 421 41.07 -30.53 -3.26
CA GLU A 421 42.17 -30.71 -4.20
C GLU A 421 43.28 -31.46 -3.43
N LYS A 422 43.41 -32.77 -3.66
CA LYS A 422 44.63 -33.47 -3.32
C LYS A 422 45.71 -32.92 -4.23
N PHE A 423 46.54 -32.05 -3.69
CA PHE A 423 47.86 -31.82 -4.28
C PHE A 423 48.65 -33.07 -4.06
N ASP A 424 48.76 -33.90 -5.08
CA ASP A 424 49.81 -34.93 -5.14
C ASP A 424 51.16 -34.19 -5.27
N ILE A 425 51.99 -34.26 -4.22
CA ILE A 425 53.34 -33.78 -4.16
C ILE A 425 54.26 -34.80 -4.79
#